data_22ef4a7a3678e9b7527106f5f108d9eb
#
_entry.id   22ef4a7a3678e9b7527106f5f108d9eb
#
_cell.length_a   1.000
_cell.length_b   1.000
_cell.length_c   1.000
_cell.angle_alpha   90.00
_cell.angle_beta   90.00
_cell.angle_gamma   90.00
#
_symmetry.space_group_name_H-M   'P 1'
#
loop_
_entity.id
_entity.type
_entity.pdbx_description
1 polymer ?
#
loop_
_entity_poly.entity_id
_entity_poly.type
_entity_poly.pdbx_seq_one_letter_code
_entity_poly.pdbx_strand_id
1 'polypeptide(L)'
;MAVRITGKLIITLLLILTCSVSVSAQKSKDAEELGKALEYFTSAKYHEALLIFQRLDKEYKLNERFKAYIGLCYYHDWDYETAAKYLEDAMPKLEVFAPHERSVYYYTTAESKFNLRRYKEAIPYYEKTLTVCYEREKADVYYRLGLCNMFLQAWKPAYDQYINAEKIYCQYKKDEDVQGRLAQIKRMSAACWNNYEATLPKDSLSKIDDNTTNKHNETTQLKNISTILNSLISTMLLPLNTPDSVKDITQKEEKRNLEK
;
A
#
# COMPACT_ATOMS: atom_id res chain seq x y z
N MET A 1 -44.52 -55.53 -7.71
CA MET A 1 -44.00 -54.24 -8.24
C MET A 1 -43.73 -53.19 -7.14
N ALA A 2 -44.59 -53.07 -6.14
CA ALA A 2 -44.45 -52.04 -5.06
C ALA A 2 -43.13 -52.12 -4.27
N VAL A 3 -42.61 -53.27 -3.90
CA VAL A 3 -41.42 -53.47 -3.08
C VAL A 3 -40.13 -52.99 -3.80
N ARG A 4 -40.06 -53.05 -5.14
CA ARG A 4 -38.94 -52.57 -5.93
C ARG A 4 -38.91 -51.04 -6.06
N ILE A 5 -40.07 -50.40 -5.99
CA ILE A 5 -40.19 -48.92 -6.05
C ILE A 5 -39.80 -48.32 -4.70
N THR A 6 -40.20 -48.92 -3.60
CA THR A 6 -39.83 -48.47 -2.23
C THR A 6 -38.34 -48.61 -1.97
N GLY A 7 -37.67 -49.66 -2.43
CA GLY A 7 -36.24 -49.85 -2.29
C GLY A 7 -35.41 -48.77 -3.06
N LYS A 8 -35.82 -48.43 -4.28
CA LYS A 8 -35.16 -47.35 -5.05
C LYS A 8 -35.34 -45.98 -4.41
N LEU A 9 -36.53 -45.70 -3.86
CA LEU A 9 -36.81 -44.43 -3.14
C LEU A 9 -35.99 -44.31 -1.86
N ILE A 10 -35.80 -45.40 -1.10
CA ILE A 10 -34.95 -45.37 0.10
C ILE A 10 -33.49 -45.17 -0.25
N ILE A 11 -32.97 -45.78 -1.31
CA ILE A 11 -31.60 -45.60 -1.75
C ILE A 11 -31.35 -44.19 -2.24
N THR A 12 -32.27 -43.58 -2.99
CA THR A 12 -32.14 -42.17 -3.43
C THR A 12 -32.21 -41.20 -2.26
N LEU A 13 -33.07 -41.45 -1.27
CA LEU A 13 -33.15 -40.62 -0.05
C LEU A 13 -31.86 -40.70 0.79
N LEU A 14 -31.29 -41.90 0.94
CA LEU A 14 -29.99 -42.11 1.60
C LEU A 14 -28.85 -41.40 0.89
N LEU A 15 -28.82 -41.46 -0.46
CA LEU A 15 -27.81 -40.74 -1.25
C LEU A 15 -27.90 -39.20 -1.09
N ILE A 16 -29.13 -38.66 -1.06
CA ILE A 16 -29.36 -37.23 -0.84
C ILE A 16 -28.90 -36.82 0.57
N LEU A 17 -29.19 -37.66 1.58
CA LEU A 17 -28.80 -37.42 2.98
C LEU A 17 -27.28 -37.41 3.14
N THR A 18 -26.55 -38.34 2.52
CA THR A 18 -25.08 -38.40 2.58
C THR A 18 -24.44 -37.23 1.88
N CYS A 19 -24.96 -36.75 0.75
CA CYS A 19 -24.48 -35.55 0.07
C CYS A 19 -24.65 -34.29 0.93
N SER A 20 -25.78 -34.12 1.61
CA SER A 20 -26.02 -32.94 2.45
C SER A 20 -25.08 -32.83 3.66
N VAL A 21 -24.74 -33.95 4.30
CA VAL A 21 -23.80 -34.00 5.42
C VAL A 21 -22.40 -33.67 4.96
N SER A 22 -21.97 -34.15 3.80
CA SER A 22 -20.63 -33.86 3.24
C SER A 22 -20.47 -32.39 2.91
N VAL A 23 -21.46 -31.74 2.33
CA VAL A 23 -21.43 -30.29 2.01
C VAL A 23 -21.36 -29.45 3.28
N SER A 24 -22.11 -29.82 4.34
CA SER A 24 -22.08 -29.10 5.62
C SER A 24 -20.72 -29.19 6.31
N ALA A 25 -20.10 -30.38 6.30
CA ALA A 25 -18.77 -30.60 6.87
C ALA A 25 -17.69 -29.84 6.12
N GLN A 26 -17.74 -29.77 4.79
CA GLN A 26 -16.81 -29.01 3.98
C GLN A 26 -16.92 -27.51 4.27
N LYS A 27 -18.13 -26.96 4.32
CA LYS A 27 -18.36 -25.54 4.62
C LYS A 27 -17.84 -25.13 6.00
N SER A 28 -17.95 -26.00 7.00
CA SER A 28 -17.38 -25.77 8.33
C SER A 28 -15.85 -25.72 8.30
N LYS A 29 -15.22 -26.64 7.57
CA LYS A 29 -13.77 -26.68 7.39
C LYS A 29 -13.25 -25.44 6.65
N ASP A 30 -13.93 -25.01 5.60
CA ASP A 30 -13.51 -23.82 4.83
C ASP A 30 -13.67 -22.52 5.65
N ALA A 31 -14.65 -22.44 6.53
CA ALA A 31 -14.76 -21.32 7.47
C ALA A 31 -13.60 -21.30 8.48
N GLU A 32 -13.17 -22.46 8.96
CA GLU A 32 -11.98 -22.58 9.82
C GLU A 32 -10.71 -22.19 9.06
N GLU A 33 -10.56 -22.62 7.81
CA GLU A 33 -9.41 -22.22 6.97
C GLU A 33 -9.40 -20.72 6.67
N LEU A 34 -10.57 -20.09 6.49
CA LEU A 34 -10.65 -18.63 6.34
C LEU A 34 -10.16 -17.92 7.62
N GLY A 35 -10.56 -18.42 8.80
CA GLY A 35 -10.04 -17.92 10.07
C GLY A 35 -8.54 -18.04 10.18
N LYS A 36 -7.97 -19.19 9.78
CA LYS A 36 -6.53 -19.43 9.74
C LYS A 36 -5.80 -18.49 8.75
N ALA A 37 -6.40 -18.23 7.59
CA ALA A 37 -5.83 -17.26 6.63
C ALA A 37 -5.77 -15.86 7.23
N LEU A 38 -6.79 -15.43 7.97
CA LEU A 38 -6.79 -14.15 8.68
C LEU A 38 -5.74 -14.12 9.79
N GLU A 39 -5.57 -15.19 10.55
CA GLU A 39 -4.52 -15.31 11.56
C GLU A 39 -3.11 -15.19 10.94
N TYR A 40 -2.86 -15.87 9.82
CA TYR A 40 -1.61 -15.71 9.09
C TYR A 40 -1.40 -14.30 8.58
N PHE A 41 -2.43 -13.68 8.01
CA PHE A 41 -2.40 -12.32 7.51
C PHE A 41 -2.06 -11.32 8.63
N THR A 42 -2.71 -11.44 9.80
CA THR A 42 -2.46 -10.57 10.96
C THR A 42 -1.08 -10.78 11.56
N SER A 43 -0.56 -12.00 11.46
CA SER A 43 0.79 -12.38 11.91
C SER A 43 1.88 -12.07 10.87
N ALA A 44 1.55 -11.30 9.81
CA ALA A 44 2.44 -10.96 8.70
C ALA A 44 3.02 -12.19 7.94
N LYS A 45 2.36 -13.34 8.03
CA LYS A 45 2.65 -14.54 7.23
C LYS A 45 1.87 -14.47 5.91
N TYR A 46 2.23 -13.49 5.10
CA TYR A 46 1.43 -13.12 3.92
C TYR A 46 1.39 -14.22 2.86
N HIS A 47 2.49 -14.96 2.68
CA HIS A 47 2.55 -16.05 1.72
C HIS A 47 1.59 -17.20 2.10
N GLU A 48 1.60 -17.62 3.36
CA GLU A 48 0.71 -18.67 3.87
C GLU A 48 -0.76 -18.23 3.81
N ALA A 49 -1.05 -16.97 4.14
CA ALA A 49 -2.38 -16.41 4.00
C ALA A 49 -2.84 -16.40 2.54
N LEU A 50 -1.96 -16.03 1.61
CA LEU A 50 -2.25 -15.96 0.18
C LEU A 50 -2.69 -17.30 -0.38
N LEU A 51 -1.99 -18.38 -0.05
CA LEU A 51 -2.33 -19.73 -0.53
C LEU A 51 -3.76 -20.13 -0.15
N ILE A 52 -4.17 -19.82 1.08
CA ILE A 52 -5.52 -20.16 1.55
C ILE A 52 -6.56 -19.22 0.92
N PHE A 53 -6.32 -17.92 0.90
CA PHE A 53 -7.23 -16.95 0.29
C PHE A 53 -7.46 -17.23 -1.19
N GLN A 54 -6.42 -17.55 -1.97
CA GLN A 54 -6.56 -17.91 -3.39
C GLN A 54 -7.43 -19.15 -3.61
N ARG A 55 -7.23 -20.20 -2.79
CA ARG A 55 -8.05 -21.40 -2.86
C ARG A 55 -9.51 -21.07 -2.59
N LEU A 56 -9.78 -20.34 -1.50
CA LEU A 56 -11.14 -19.96 -1.11
C LEU A 56 -11.78 -19.01 -2.12
N ASP A 57 -11.05 -18.06 -2.69
CA ASP A 57 -11.57 -17.13 -3.70
C ASP A 57 -11.97 -17.86 -4.98
N LYS A 58 -11.19 -18.85 -5.39
CA LYS A 58 -11.50 -19.69 -6.56
C LYS A 58 -12.80 -20.50 -6.36
N GLU A 59 -13.02 -20.98 -5.14
CA GLU A 59 -14.17 -21.85 -4.82
C GLU A 59 -15.44 -21.05 -4.50
N TYR A 60 -15.32 -19.97 -3.73
CA TYR A 60 -16.45 -19.23 -3.15
C TYR A 60 -16.63 -17.80 -3.67
N LYS A 61 -15.68 -17.28 -4.49
CA LYS A 61 -15.67 -15.88 -4.94
C LYS A 61 -15.78 -14.92 -3.74
N LEU A 62 -14.71 -14.80 -2.99
CA LEU A 62 -14.62 -13.96 -1.80
C LEU A 62 -15.06 -12.52 -2.08
N ASN A 63 -15.54 -11.82 -1.06
CA ASN A 63 -15.92 -10.43 -1.17
C ASN A 63 -14.68 -9.52 -1.40
N GLU A 64 -14.92 -8.26 -1.75
CA GLU A 64 -13.89 -7.33 -2.17
C GLU A 64 -12.86 -7.01 -1.08
N ARG A 65 -13.23 -7.09 0.21
CA ARG A 65 -12.26 -6.93 1.31
C ARG A 65 -11.22 -8.05 1.29
N PHE A 66 -11.64 -9.30 1.13
CA PHE A 66 -10.70 -10.42 1.02
C PHE A 66 -9.87 -10.36 -0.26
N LYS A 67 -10.43 -9.88 -1.37
CA LYS A 67 -9.66 -9.62 -2.59
C LYS A 67 -8.60 -8.54 -2.36
N ALA A 68 -8.91 -7.51 -1.59
CA ALA A 68 -7.92 -6.53 -1.19
C ALA A 68 -6.83 -7.17 -0.30
N TYR A 69 -7.18 -8.07 0.63
CA TYR A 69 -6.17 -8.81 1.40
C TYR A 69 -5.28 -9.70 0.52
N ILE A 70 -5.85 -10.33 -0.52
CA ILE A 70 -5.07 -11.06 -1.53
C ILE A 70 -4.08 -10.09 -2.21
N GLY A 71 -4.53 -8.89 -2.60
CA GLY A 71 -3.68 -7.86 -3.18
C GLY A 71 -2.54 -7.44 -2.25
N LEU A 72 -2.83 -7.26 -0.94
CA LEU A 72 -1.81 -6.97 0.08
C LEU A 72 -0.81 -8.12 0.22
N CYS A 73 -1.26 -9.37 0.20
CA CYS A 73 -0.38 -10.54 0.25
C CYS A 73 0.56 -10.58 -0.96
N TYR A 74 0.06 -10.37 -2.18
CA TYR A 74 0.89 -10.29 -3.37
C TYR A 74 1.94 -9.16 -3.30
N TYR A 75 1.58 -8.00 -2.73
CA TYR A 75 2.54 -6.92 -2.51
C TYR A 75 3.70 -7.37 -1.62
N HIS A 76 3.41 -8.09 -0.55
CA HIS A 76 4.43 -8.60 0.36
C HIS A 76 5.24 -9.76 -0.23
N ASP A 77 4.68 -10.50 -1.19
CA ASP A 77 5.38 -11.50 -2.01
C ASP A 77 6.13 -10.87 -3.20
N TRP A 78 6.17 -9.52 -3.26
CA TRP A 78 6.84 -8.73 -4.31
C TRP A 78 6.26 -8.89 -5.72
N ASP A 79 5.09 -9.52 -5.86
CA ASP A 79 4.33 -9.52 -7.12
C ASP A 79 3.49 -8.25 -7.23
N TYR A 80 4.17 -7.14 -7.52
CA TYR A 80 3.56 -5.80 -7.57
C TYR A 80 2.53 -5.64 -8.69
N GLU A 81 2.69 -6.36 -9.79
CA GLU A 81 1.73 -6.31 -10.90
C GLU A 81 0.40 -6.90 -10.49
N THR A 82 0.42 -8.11 -9.91
CA THR A 82 -0.78 -8.79 -9.44
C THR A 82 -1.41 -8.05 -8.25
N ALA A 83 -0.58 -7.54 -7.33
CA ALA A 83 -1.03 -6.73 -6.21
C ALA A 83 -1.83 -5.49 -6.66
N ALA A 84 -1.27 -4.70 -7.58
CA ALA A 84 -1.93 -3.51 -8.12
C ALA A 84 -3.27 -3.88 -8.76
N LYS A 85 -3.33 -4.94 -9.55
CA LYS A 85 -4.55 -5.38 -10.22
C LYS A 85 -5.64 -5.77 -9.21
N TYR A 86 -5.34 -6.62 -8.23
CA TYR A 86 -6.33 -7.03 -7.22
C TYR A 86 -6.86 -5.84 -6.42
N LEU A 87 -5.98 -4.91 -6.04
CA LEU A 87 -6.36 -3.72 -5.29
C LEU A 87 -7.20 -2.75 -6.13
N GLU A 88 -6.82 -2.50 -7.39
CA GLU A 88 -7.59 -1.64 -8.31
C GLU A 88 -8.98 -2.20 -8.58
N ASP A 89 -9.09 -3.50 -8.82
CA ASP A 89 -10.38 -4.18 -9.07
C ASP A 89 -11.31 -4.13 -7.85
N ALA A 90 -10.76 -4.27 -6.64
CA ALA A 90 -11.54 -4.22 -5.40
C ALA A 90 -11.96 -2.79 -5.01
N MET A 91 -11.14 -1.79 -5.31
CA MET A 91 -11.22 -0.41 -4.80
C MET A 91 -12.59 0.28 -4.92
N PRO A 92 -13.35 0.18 -6.04
CA PRO A 92 -14.66 0.82 -6.16
C PRO A 92 -15.68 0.39 -5.10
N LYS A 93 -15.53 -0.82 -4.56
CA LYS A 93 -16.43 -1.37 -3.54
C LYS A 93 -15.90 -1.19 -2.12
N LEU A 94 -14.69 -0.68 -1.97
CA LEU A 94 -14.07 -0.45 -0.66
C LEU A 94 -14.39 0.95 -0.08
N GLU A 95 -15.11 1.80 -0.79
CA GLU A 95 -15.47 3.15 -0.33
C GLU A 95 -16.34 3.18 0.93
N VAL A 96 -17.04 2.07 1.22
CA VAL A 96 -17.87 1.90 2.42
C VAL A 96 -17.06 1.65 3.69
N PHE A 97 -15.77 1.32 3.55
CA PHE A 97 -14.89 1.03 4.70
C PHE A 97 -14.33 2.30 5.33
N ALA A 98 -13.81 2.15 6.56
CA ALA A 98 -13.25 3.26 7.30
C ALA A 98 -12.13 3.97 6.51
N PRO A 99 -12.03 5.32 6.59
CA PRO A 99 -11.02 6.07 5.84
C PRO A 99 -9.61 5.53 5.99
N HIS A 100 -9.20 5.22 7.23
CA HIS A 100 -7.86 4.67 7.49
C HIS A 100 -7.63 3.28 6.87
N GLU A 101 -8.64 2.40 6.86
CA GLU A 101 -8.53 1.11 6.16
C GLU A 101 -8.32 1.31 4.66
N ARG A 102 -9.06 2.26 4.05
CA ARG A 102 -8.88 2.62 2.64
C ARG A 102 -7.49 3.19 2.34
N SER A 103 -6.90 3.92 3.29
CA SER A 103 -5.55 4.48 3.11
C SER A 103 -4.52 3.39 2.87
N VAL A 104 -4.64 2.24 3.53
CA VAL A 104 -3.74 1.08 3.33
C VAL A 104 -3.83 0.57 1.90
N TYR A 105 -5.03 0.42 1.37
CA TYR A 105 -5.23 -0.09 0.00
C TYR A 105 -4.71 0.89 -1.05
N TYR A 106 -5.01 2.20 -0.90
CA TYR A 106 -4.50 3.22 -1.80
C TYR A 106 -2.98 3.31 -1.75
N TYR A 107 -2.41 3.31 -0.54
CA TYR A 107 -0.95 3.37 -0.37
C TYR A 107 -0.26 2.15 -0.99
N THR A 108 -0.76 0.94 -0.72
CA THR A 108 -0.17 -0.29 -1.27
C THR A 108 -0.29 -0.36 -2.80
N THR A 109 -1.39 0.15 -3.38
CA THR A 109 -1.51 0.27 -4.84
C THR A 109 -0.47 1.23 -5.39
N ALA A 110 -0.29 2.40 -4.74
CA ALA A 110 0.73 3.36 -5.12
C ALA A 110 2.15 2.78 -5.02
N GLU A 111 2.47 2.09 -3.92
CA GLU A 111 3.77 1.42 -3.72
C GLU A 111 4.01 0.32 -4.77
N SER A 112 2.98 -0.46 -5.11
CA SER A 112 3.08 -1.46 -6.17
C SER A 112 3.46 -0.82 -7.50
N LYS A 113 2.76 0.25 -7.89
CA LYS A 113 3.07 1.00 -9.12
C LYS A 113 4.44 1.70 -9.05
N PHE A 114 4.82 2.22 -7.89
CA PHE A 114 6.13 2.82 -7.66
C PHE A 114 7.26 1.79 -7.87
N ASN A 115 7.13 0.60 -7.31
CA ASN A 115 8.12 -0.48 -7.47
C ASN A 115 8.22 -0.97 -8.93
N LEU A 116 7.11 -0.91 -9.68
CA LEU A 116 7.06 -1.15 -11.12
C LEU A 116 7.62 0.03 -11.95
N ARG A 117 8.11 1.11 -11.30
CA ARG A 117 8.58 2.36 -11.93
C ARG A 117 7.49 3.10 -12.73
N ARG A 118 6.22 2.81 -12.47
CA ARG A 118 5.06 3.50 -13.06
C ARG A 118 4.70 4.73 -12.23
N TYR A 119 5.66 5.65 -12.09
CA TYR A 119 5.55 6.80 -11.17
C TYR A 119 4.35 7.68 -11.45
N LYS A 120 4.04 7.94 -12.73
CA LYS A 120 2.87 8.72 -13.13
C LYS A 120 1.55 8.09 -12.68
N GLU A 121 1.48 6.76 -12.70
CA GLU A 121 0.30 6.02 -12.27
C GLU A 121 0.21 5.89 -10.73
N ALA A 122 1.34 5.94 -10.02
CA ALA A 122 1.38 5.88 -8.56
C ALA A 122 0.86 7.18 -7.90
N ILE A 123 1.13 8.35 -8.51
CA ILE A 123 0.77 9.67 -7.95
C ILE A 123 -0.69 9.76 -7.51
N PRO A 124 -1.72 9.46 -8.36
CA PRO A 124 -3.12 9.61 -7.97
C PRO A 124 -3.52 8.71 -6.78
N TYR A 125 -2.85 7.58 -6.56
CA TYR A 125 -3.12 6.73 -5.41
C TYR A 125 -2.48 7.26 -4.13
N TYR A 126 -1.29 7.83 -4.20
CA TYR A 126 -0.71 8.57 -3.07
C TYR A 126 -1.55 9.79 -2.69
N GLU A 127 -2.06 10.53 -3.68
CA GLU A 127 -2.96 11.67 -3.43
C GLU A 127 -4.27 11.22 -2.75
N LYS A 128 -4.88 10.11 -3.20
CA LYS A 128 -6.01 9.51 -2.50
C LYS A 128 -5.66 9.10 -1.07
N THR A 129 -4.47 8.55 -0.85
CA THR A 129 -4.00 8.20 0.49
C THR A 129 -3.98 9.41 1.41
N LEU A 130 -3.48 10.57 0.96
CA LEU A 130 -3.44 11.82 1.74
C LEU A 130 -4.81 12.29 2.22
N THR A 131 -5.90 11.94 1.51
CA THR A 131 -7.26 12.35 1.87
C THR A 131 -7.85 11.53 3.01
N VAL A 132 -7.31 10.36 3.31
CA VAL A 132 -7.93 9.38 4.23
C VAL A 132 -6.98 8.82 5.29
N CYS A 133 -5.66 9.02 5.17
CA CYS A 133 -4.68 8.58 6.16
C CYS A 133 -4.61 9.52 7.38
N TYR A 134 -3.98 9.06 8.46
CA TYR A 134 -3.72 9.91 9.61
C TYR A 134 -2.66 10.98 9.31
N GLU A 135 -2.74 12.13 9.99
CA GLU A 135 -1.83 13.26 9.78
C GLU A 135 -0.34 12.87 9.89
N ARG A 136 0.01 12.02 10.87
CA ARG A 136 1.38 11.55 11.07
C ARG A 136 1.92 10.70 9.93
N GLU A 137 1.04 10.07 9.15
CA GLU A 137 1.39 9.19 8.02
C GLU A 137 1.62 9.97 6.73
N LYS A 138 1.05 11.18 6.64
CA LYS A 138 1.19 12.04 5.46
C LYS A 138 2.65 12.35 5.12
N ALA A 139 3.54 12.34 6.12
CA ALA A 139 4.97 12.58 5.90
C ALA A 139 5.58 11.57 4.92
N ASP A 140 5.30 10.28 5.13
CA ASP A 140 5.79 9.20 4.26
C ASP A 140 5.16 9.30 2.86
N VAL A 141 3.87 9.64 2.79
CA VAL A 141 3.16 9.80 1.51
C VAL A 141 3.72 10.98 0.70
N TYR A 142 3.93 12.12 1.35
CA TYR A 142 4.57 13.28 0.69
C TYR A 142 5.99 12.97 0.24
N TYR A 143 6.76 12.24 1.03
CA TYR A 143 8.10 11.79 0.63
C TYR A 143 8.02 10.93 -0.65
N ARG A 144 7.08 9.99 -0.74
CA ARG A 144 6.88 9.14 -1.94
C ARG A 144 6.41 9.95 -3.15
N LEU A 145 5.50 10.90 -2.97
CA LEU A 145 5.11 11.85 -4.02
C LEU A 145 6.31 12.67 -4.52
N GLY A 146 7.17 13.13 -3.60
CA GLY A 146 8.42 13.81 -3.94
C GLY A 146 9.31 12.93 -4.82
N LEU A 147 9.48 11.65 -4.47
CA LEU A 147 10.22 10.68 -5.28
C LEU A 147 9.60 10.48 -6.67
N CYS A 148 8.29 10.27 -6.76
CA CYS A 148 7.61 10.11 -8.04
C CYS A 148 7.85 11.31 -8.96
N ASN A 149 7.63 12.52 -8.42
CA ASN A 149 7.83 13.76 -9.18
C ASN A 149 9.29 13.97 -9.59
N MET A 150 10.25 13.63 -8.71
CA MET A 150 11.67 13.70 -9.02
C MET A 150 12.06 12.75 -10.16
N PHE A 151 11.60 11.51 -10.14
CA PHE A 151 11.84 10.55 -11.23
C PHE A 151 11.18 10.97 -12.54
N LEU A 152 10.09 11.73 -12.49
CA LEU A 152 9.44 12.32 -13.65
C LEU A 152 10.05 13.68 -14.05
N GLN A 153 11.12 14.12 -13.38
CA GLN A 153 11.78 15.42 -13.59
C GLN A 153 10.83 16.63 -13.39
N ALA A 154 9.73 16.42 -12.67
CA ALA A 154 8.82 17.47 -12.26
C ALA A 154 9.39 18.17 -10.99
N TRP A 155 10.43 18.97 -11.18
CA TRP A 155 11.32 19.45 -10.11
C TRP A 155 10.60 20.30 -9.06
N LYS A 156 9.76 21.27 -9.49
CA LYS A 156 9.01 22.12 -8.54
C LYS A 156 7.98 21.34 -7.72
N PRO A 157 7.12 20.49 -8.33
CA PRO A 157 6.27 19.59 -7.56
C PRO A 157 7.06 18.70 -6.60
N ALA A 158 8.20 18.12 -7.04
CA ALA A 158 9.03 17.30 -6.16
C ALA A 158 9.51 18.07 -4.93
N TYR A 159 10.04 19.28 -5.14
CA TYR A 159 10.45 20.17 -4.06
C TYR A 159 9.33 20.43 -3.07
N ASP A 160 8.15 20.83 -3.55
CA ASP A 160 7.01 21.15 -2.70
C ASP A 160 6.55 19.94 -1.85
N GLN A 161 6.59 18.73 -2.42
CA GLN A 161 6.26 17.52 -1.69
C GLN A 161 7.30 17.20 -0.60
N TYR A 162 8.59 17.39 -0.87
CA TYR A 162 9.63 17.21 0.15
C TYR A 162 9.53 18.22 1.29
N ILE A 163 9.18 19.47 1.02
CA ILE A 163 8.95 20.49 2.06
C ILE A 163 7.75 20.10 2.93
N ASN A 164 6.66 19.59 2.33
CA ASN A 164 5.52 19.10 3.09
C ASN A 164 5.89 17.89 3.96
N ALA A 165 6.67 16.95 3.43
CA ALA A 165 7.17 15.81 4.18
C ALA A 165 8.03 16.27 5.38
N GLU A 166 9.00 17.16 5.16
CA GLU A 166 9.87 17.71 6.20
C GLU A 166 9.06 18.31 7.36
N LYS A 167 8.09 19.17 7.01
CA LYS A 167 7.22 19.83 7.99
C LYS A 167 6.52 18.83 8.91
N ILE A 168 5.95 17.77 8.35
CA ILE A 168 5.18 16.79 9.12
C ILE A 168 6.12 15.87 9.91
N TYR A 169 7.26 15.45 9.34
CA TYR A 169 8.27 14.70 10.09
C TYR A 169 8.76 15.48 11.32
N CYS A 170 9.05 16.77 11.18
CA CYS A 170 9.47 17.61 12.30
C CYS A 170 8.38 17.75 13.38
N GLN A 171 7.11 17.71 12.98
CA GLN A 171 5.98 17.86 13.91
C GLN A 171 5.68 16.58 14.69
N TYR A 172 5.72 15.41 14.05
CA TYR A 172 5.17 14.17 14.62
C TYR A 172 6.20 13.10 14.95
N LYS A 173 7.38 13.12 14.34
CA LYS A 173 8.39 12.07 14.51
C LYS A 173 9.67 12.67 15.10
N LYS A 174 9.96 12.31 16.35
CA LYS A 174 11.14 12.81 17.10
C LYS A 174 12.25 11.79 17.28
N ASP A 175 12.08 10.57 16.72
CA ASP A 175 12.98 9.45 16.91
C ASP A 175 14.27 9.58 16.09
N GLU A 176 15.35 8.92 16.50
CA GLU A 176 16.67 8.98 15.83
C GLU A 176 16.59 8.53 14.36
N ASP A 177 15.78 7.54 14.03
CA ASP A 177 15.57 7.03 12.67
C ASP A 177 15.04 8.11 11.70
N VAL A 178 14.35 9.12 12.24
CA VAL A 178 13.80 10.23 11.46
C VAL A 178 14.90 11.20 11.03
N GLN A 179 15.99 11.35 11.79
CA GLN A 179 17.05 12.29 11.46
C GLN A 179 17.74 11.95 10.13
N GLY A 180 17.99 10.67 9.89
CA GLY A 180 18.51 10.18 8.61
C GLY A 180 17.57 10.52 7.44
N ARG A 181 16.26 10.31 7.63
CA ARG A 181 15.23 10.65 6.63
C ARG A 181 15.14 12.15 6.39
N LEU A 182 15.16 12.95 7.45
CA LEU A 182 15.17 14.42 7.33
C LEU A 182 16.41 14.93 6.59
N ALA A 183 17.59 14.40 6.89
CA ALA A 183 18.81 14.75 6.17
C ALA A 183 18.72 14.37 4.68
N GLN A 184 18.13 13.23 4.36
CA GLN A 184 17.86 12.80 2.99
C GLN A 184 16.90 13.77 2.28
N ILE A 185 15.76 14.09 2.90
CA ILE A 185 14.75 15.00 2.36
C ILE A 185 15.37 16.38 2.07
N LYS A 186 16.15 16.92 2.99
CA LYS A 186 16.86 18.22 2.79
C LYS A 186 17.76 18.20 1.57
N ARG A 187 18.56 17.15 1.38
CA ARG A 187 19.41 17.02 0.20
C ARG A 187 18.60 16.91 -1.10
N MET A 188 17.53 16.13 -1.07
CA MET A 188 16.68 15.92 -2.24
C MET A 188 15.88 17.17 -2.60
N SER A 189 15.33 17.89 -1.63
CA SER A 189 14.61 19.14 -1.86
C SER A 189 15.56 20.21 -2.44
N ALA A 190 16.76 20.36 -1.90
CA ALA A 190 17.76 21.28 -2.44
C ALA A 190 18.14 20.93 -3.89
N ALA A 191 18.37 19.65 -4.20
CA ALA A 191 18.67 19.21 -5.55
C ALA A 191 17.50 19.47 -6.53
N CYS A 192 16.25 19.22 -6.09
CA CYS A 192 15.08 19.53 -6.90
C CYS A 192 14.92 21.03 -7.14
N TRP A 193 15.19 21.87 -6.13
CA TRP A 193 15.14 23.31 -6.28
C TRP A 193 16.19 23.80 -7.30
N ASN A 194 17.43 23.37 -7.17
CA ASN A 194 18.50 23.74 -8.09
C ASN A 194 18.18 23.34 -9.55
N ASN A 195 17.64 22.13 -9.74
CA ASN A 195 17.21 21.68 -11.07
C ASN A 195 16.05 22.52 -11.60
N TYR A 196 15.11 22.91 -10.74
CA TYR A 196 14.01 23.79 -11.12
C TYR A 196 14.51 25.16 -11.55
N GLU A 197 15.37 25.79 -10.74
CA GLU A 197 15.99 27.10 -11.08
C GLU A 197 16.71 27.06 -12.43
N ALA A 198 17.42 25.96 -12.70
CA ALA A 198 18.09 25.79 -13.99
C ALA A 198 17.13 25.71 -15.20
N THR A 199 15.85 25.45 -14.97
CA THR A 199 14.81 25.46 -16.03
C THR A 199 14.19 26.82 -16.25
N LEU A 200 14.41 27.78 -15.33
CA LEU A 200 13.82 29.11 -15.43
C LEU A 200 14.59 30.01 -16.42
N PRO A 201 13.91 30.89 -17.15
CA PRO A 201 14.56 31.93 -17.94
C PRO A 201 15.41 32.82 -17.04
N LYS A 202 16.61 33.23 -17.50
CA LYS A 202 17.55 34.06 -16.71
C LYS A 202 16.94 35.39 -16.21
N ASP A 203 15.98 35.92 -16.94
CA ASP A 203 15.29 37.17 -16.57
C ASP A 203 14.29 37.01 -15.43
N SER A 204 13.96 35.77 -15.07
CA SER A 204 13.02 35.45 -13.97
C SER A 204 13.72 35.27 -12.63
N LEU A 205 15.04 35.05 -12.63
CA LEU A 205 15.87 34.81 -11.44
C LEU A 205 15.98 36.04 -10.55
N SER A 206 16.00 37.27 -11.12
CA SER A 206 16.12 38.51 -10.38
C SER A 206 14.93 38.84 -9.45
N LYS A 207 13.79 38.13 -9.59
CA LYS A 207 12.58 38.36 -8.77
C LYS A 207 12.43 37.37 -7.60
N ILE A 208 13.26 36.33 -7.54
CA ILE A 208 13.19 35.26 -6.53
C ILE A 208 14.10 35.55 -5.33
N ASP A 209 15.13 36.40 -5.52
CA ASP A 209 16.21 36.63 -4.53
C ASP A 209 15.78 37.33 -3.24
N ASP A 210 14.66 38.04 -3.20
CA ASP A 210 14.32 38.86 -2.02
C ASP A 210 13.70 38.09 -0.83
N ASN A 211 13.28 36.85 -0.99
CA ASN A 211 12.61 36.11 0.08
C ASN A 211 13.24 34.76 0.52
N THR A 212 14.30 34.29 -0.13
CA THR A 212 14.82 32.93 0.11
C THR A 212 16.33 32.88 0.43
N THR A 213 17.04 33.96 0.34
CA THR A 213 18.53 34.02 0.35
C THR A 213 19.19 33.71 1.70
N ASN A 214 18.46 33.52 2.79
CA ASN A 214 19.09 33.35 4.11
C ASN A 214 19.27 31.89 4.58
N LYS A 215 19.04 30.88 3.73
CA LYS A 215 19.13 29.46 4.17
C LYS A 215 20.01 28.51 3.34
N HIS A 216 20.57 28.92 2.21
CA HIS A 216 21.20 27.98 1.27
C HIS A 216 22.66 28.22 0.88
N ASN A 217 23.42 29.04 1.61
CA ASN A 217 24.83 29.34 1.28
C ASN A 217 25.87 28.27 1.65
N GLU A 218 25.47 27.03 1.89
CA GLU A 218 26.43 25.92 2.06
C GLU A 218 26.09 24.78 1.11
N THR A 219 26.49 24.84 -0.13
CA THR A 219 26.87 23.60 -0.86
C THR A 219 27.20 23.88 -2.33
N THR A 220 28.33 24.45 -2.57
CA THR A 220 28.97 24.37 -3.88
C THR A 220 29.76 23.07 -3.91
N GLN A 221 29.20 21.99 -4.40
CA GLN A 221 29.85 20.89 -5.10
C GLN A 221 28.87 19.75 -5.40
N LEU A 222 28.18 19.80 -6.54
CA LEU A 222 27.43 18.64 -7.07
C LEU A 222 27.99 18.30 -8.46
N LYS A 223 29.14 17.64 -8.46
CA LYS A 223 29.56 16.80 -9.59
C LYS A 223 28.96 15.40 -9.33
N ASN A 224 28.18 14.88 -10.31
CA ASN A 224 27.66 13.53 -10.45
C ASN A 224 26.25 13.24 -9.90
N ILE A 225 25.23 13.88 -10.48
CA ILE A 225 23.81 13.52 -10.28
C ILE A 225 23.55 12.05 -10.63
N SER A 226 24.22 11.50 -11.64
CA SER A 226 24.05 10.09 -12.05
C SER A 226 24.58 9.10 -10.99
N THR A 227 25.66 9.43 -10.31
CA THR A 227 26.24 8.59 -9.24
C THR A 227 25.37 8.62 -7.98
N ILE A 228 24.78 9.79 -7.67
CA ILE A 228 23.84 9.94 -6.54
C ILE A 228 22.54 9.20 -6.83
N LEU A 229 21.99 9.28 -8.03
CA LEU A 229 20.81 8.52 -8.46
C LEU A 229 21.05 7.02 -8.36
N ASN A 230 22.17 6.50 -8.81
CA ASN A 230 22.48 5.08 -8.77
C ASN A 230 22.73 4.57 -7.33
N SER A 231 23.37 5.37 -6.46
CA SER A 231 23.52 5.01 -5.05
C SER A 231 22.20 5.08 -4.28
N LEU A 232 21.31 6.03 -4.62
CA LEU A 232 19.97 6.17 -4.04
C LEU A 232 19.06 5.03 -4.48
N ILE A 233 19.12 4.57 -5.73
CA ILE A 233 18.36 3.43 -6.24
C ILE A 233 18.74 2.16 -5.46
N SER A 234 20.02 1.97 -5.15
CA SER A 234 20.49 0.81 -4.37
C SER A 234 20.03 0.81 -2.90
N THR A 235 19.89 1.99 -2.29
CA THR A 235 19.40 2.14 -0.91
C THR A 235 17.88 2.25 -0.78
N MET A 236 17.18 2.63 -1.85
CA MET A 236 15.72 2.80 -1.88
C MET A 236 14.94 1.50 -2.09
N LEU A 237 15.62 0.41 -2.46
CA LEU A 237 15.01 -0.93 -2.60
C LEU A 237 14.77 -1.64 -1.27
N LEU A 238 15.13 -1.03 -0.13
CA LEU A 238 14.74 -1.56 1.17
C LEU A 238 13.23 -1.30 1.37
N PRO A 239 12.43 -2.35 1.64
CA PRO A 239 11.02 -2.17 1.96
C PRO A 239 10.91 -1.26 3.17
N LEU A 240 10.17 -0.15 3.05
CA LEU A 240 9.71 0.59 4.21
C LEU A 240 8.82 -0.37 5.01
N ASN A 241 9.04 -0.43 6.33
CA ASN A 241 8.12 -1.10 7.22
C ASN A 241 6.69 -0.66 6.86
N THR A 242 5.83 -1.64 6.58
CA THR A 242 4.40 -1.38 6.39
C THR A 242 3.92 -0.51 7.54
N PRO A 243 3.09 0.49 7.28
CA PRO A 243 2.52 1.30 8.35
C PRO A 243 1.90 0.37 9.41
N ASP A 244 2.05 0.68 10.69
CA ASP A 244 1.42 -0.04 11.82
C ASP A 244 -0.10 -0.21 11.66
N SER A 245 -0.67 0.48 10.70
CA SER A 245 -2.05 0.45 10.25
C SER A 245 -2.61 -0.93 9.91
N VAL A 246 -1.81 -1.86 9.39
CA VAL A 246 -2.29 -3.23 9.11
C VAL A 246 -2.59 -3.96 10.42
N LYS A 247 -1.78 -3.75 11.46
CA LYS A 247 -2.00 -4.34 12.79
C LYS A 247 -3.24 -3.76 13.47
N ASP A 248 -3.51 -2.46 13.32
CA ASP A 248 -4.68 -1.79 13.90
C ASP A 248 -6.00 -2.24 13.27
N ILE A 249 -6.03 -2.49 11.97
CA ILE A 249 -7.24 -2.96 11.25
C ILE A 249 -7.66 -4.33 11.78
N THR A 250 -6.71 -5.21 11.99
CA THR A 250 -6.96 -6.59 12.39
C THR A 250 -7.37 -6.71 13.85
N GLN A 251 -6.76 -5.96 14.77
CA GLN A 251 -7.15 -5.96 16.19
C GLN A 251 -8.57 -5.42 16.44
N LYS A 252 -9.03 -4.46 15.63
CA LYS A 252 -10.42 -3.98 15.71
C LYS A 252 -11.45 -4.98 15.19
N GLU A 253 -11.11 -5.79 14.21
CA GLU A 253 -12.01 -6.83 13.69
C GLU A 253 -12.11 -8.03 14.64
N GLU A 254 -11.02 -8.41 15.27
CA GLU A 254 -11.02 -9.48 16.28
C GLU A 254 -11.94 -9.13 17.45
N LYS A 255 -11.90 -7.89 17.94
CA LYS A 255 -12.84 -7.40 18.97
C LYS A 255 -14.29 -7.40 18.50
N ARG A 256 -14.60 -7.03 17.26
CA ARG A 256 -15.96 -7.01 16.72
C ARG A 256 -16.55 -8.39 16.49
N ASN A 257 -15.70 -9.38 16.21
CA ASN A 257 -16.14 -10.76 15.98
C ASN A 257 -16.30 -11.56 17.28
N LEU A 258 -15.67 -11.11 18.38
CA LEU A 258 -15.83 -11.67 19.73
C LEU A 258 -17.06 -11.10 20.46
N GLU A 259 -17.63 -9.97 19.99
CA GLU A 259 -18.84 -9.34 20.56
C GLU A 259 -20.15 -9.72 19.82
N LYS A 260 -20.09 -10.62 18.83
CA LYS A 260 -21.25 -11.20 18.13
C LYS A 260 -21.35 -12.71 18.37
#